data_b5266a6d2d390b25cbb84a2b63ded3ff
#
_entry.id   b5266a6d2d390b25cbb84a2b63ded3ff
#
_cell.length_a   1.000
_cell.length_b   1.000
_cell.length_c   1.000
_cell.angle_alpha   90.00
_cell.angle_beta   90.00
_cell.angle_gamma   90.00
#
_symmetry.space_group_name_H-M   'P 1'
#
loop_
_entity.id
_entity.type
_entity.pdbx_description
1 polymer ?
#
loop_
_entity_poly.entity_id
_entity_poly.type
_entity_poly.pdbx_seq_one_letter_code
_entity_poly.pdbx_strand_id
1 'polypeptide(L)'
;MISHPITVELFRGLAELEDTGRGQLPHRLPRSARARCDDPQLLSAEAQPSGVRVAVRTTATLVELDLLRTRVVLTGVPPRADGVVDLLVDGRRVQHATVYGGDLVRIDPATGATEMEQGAAATLRFDGLAPQDKTVELWLPHYERVELMALRTDAPIAAAPADRPIWVHQGSSISQGSNAATPSTTWPALAADQANLDLVNLGFSGSAMLDPFVARAIRDRPADLISVKIGINLVNSDLMRQRAFGPAVHGFLDTIRDGHPTTPIMVIGPLHCPIHESTPGPGSFDEEALSAGTIRFIALGDPADAKVPNPGLRRLTLQSIREQLTQIVAQRQTGDPHLSYVDGLDLYGPRDEATYPLPDNLHPDAATHRLIAERFVALALG
;
A
#
# COMPACT_ATOMS: atom_id res chain seq x y z
N MET A 1 -28.28 11.42 -17.53
CA MET A 1 -26.90 11.13 -17.07
C MET A 1 -25.93 11.62 -18.13
N ILE A 2 -24.88 12.30 -17.73
CA ILE A 2 -23.76 12.76 -18.57
C ILE A 2 -22.65 11.73 -18.42
N SER A 3 -22.16 11.20 -19.53
CA SER A 3 -20.98 10.31 -19.54
C SER A 3 -19.71 11.16 -19.66
N HIS A 4 -18.72 10.86 -18.86
CA HIS A 4 -17.46 11.58 -18.82
C HIS A 4 -16.30 10.70 -19.26
N PRO A 5 -15.35 11.19 -20.08
CA PRO A 5 -14.13 10.45 -20.37
C PRO A 5 -13.32 10.26 -19.09
N ILE A 6 -12.77 9.05 -18.91
CA ILE A 6 -11.90 8.72 -17.78
C ILE A 6 -10.47 9.05 -18.21
N THR A 7 -9.98 10.19 -17.72
CA THR A 7 -8.64 10.73 -18.07
C THR A 7 -7.78 10.89 -16.83
N VAL A 8 -6.46 10.95 -17.01
CA VAL A 8 -5.48 10.99 -15.91
C VAL A 8 -5.69 12.19 -14.96
N GLU A 9 -6.20 13.30 -15.48
CA GLU A 9 -6.44 14.54 -14.72
C GLU A 9 -7.50 14.37 -13.62
N LEU A 10 -8.40 13.40 -13.81
CA LEU A 10 -9.43 13.09 -12.81
C LEU A 10 -8.90 12.28 -11.63
N PHE A 11 -7.65 11.81 -11.69
CA PHE A 11 -7.11 10.94 -10.66
C PHE A 11 -6.14 11.64 -9.72
N ARG A 12 -6.00 11.03 -8.54
CA ARG A 12 -4.94 11.28 -7.57
C ARG A 12 -4.31 9.95 -7.16
N GLY A 13 -3.02 9.97 -6.85
CA GLY A 13 -2.30 8.82 -6.31
C GLY A 13 -1.80 7.80 -7.32
N LEU A 14 -2.13 7.93 -8.62
CA LEU A 14 -1.63 7.03 -9.66
C LEU A 14 -0.31 7.53 -10.31
N ALA A 15 0.35 6.65 -11.05
CA ALA A 15 1.49 6.99 -11.90
C ALA A 15 1.10 6.99 -13.39
N GLU A 16 0.21 6.10 -13.79
CA GLU A 16 -0.17 5.91 -15.18
C GLU A 16 -1.58 5.32 -15.28
N LEU A 17 -2.29 5.67 -16.34
CA LEU A 17 -3.59 5.11 -16.70
C LEU A 17 -3.42 4.33 -18.01
N GLU A 18 -3.66 3.03 -17.99
CA GLU A 18 -3.50 2.14 -19.15
C GLU A 18 -4.88 1.79 -19.74
N ASP A 19 -5.03 2.01 -21.05
CA ASP A 19 -6.19 1.51 -21.78
C ASP A 19 -6.00 0.01 -22.08
N THR A 20 -6.81 -0.84 -21.46
CA THR A 20 -6.77 -2.30 -21.65
C THR A 20 -7.65 -2.78 -22.79
N GLY A 21 -8.40 -1.87 -23.43
CA GLY A 21 -9.47 -2.18 -24.39
C GLY A 21 -10.79 -2.62 -23.73
N ARG A 22 -10.81 -2.88 -22.43
CA ARG A 22 -12.02 -3.14 -21.61
C ARG A 22 -12.36 -1.95 -20.72
N GLY A 23 -11.35 -1.19 -20.31
CA GLY A 23 -11.46 -0.04 -19.42
C GLY A 23 -10.10 0.59 -19.14
N GLN A 24 -10.10 1.56 -18.27
CA GLN A 24 -8.91 2.29 -17.85
C GLN A 24 -8.36 1.67 -16.54
N LEU A 25 -7.17 1.10 -16.61
CA LEU A 25 -6.48 0.47 -15.48
C LEU A 25 -5.50 1.48 -14.84
N PRO A 26 -5.71 1.88 -13.59
CA PRO A 26 -4.77 2.73 -12.87
C PRO A 26 -3.58 1.93 -12.36
N HIS A 27 -2.35 2.38 -12.65
CA HIS A 27 -1.10 1.85 -12.16
C HIS A 27 -0.47 2.78 -11.13
N ARG A 28 0.12 2.21 -10.08
CA ARG A 28 0.87 2.96 -9.06
C ARG A 28 2.35 3.11 -9.40
N LEU A 29 2.86 2.27 -10.30
CA LEU A 29 4.20 2.39 -10.90
C LEU A 29 4.10 2.76 -12.39
N PRO A 30 5.02 3.61 -12.90
CA PRO A 30 5.06 3.93 -14.33
C PRO A 30 5.50 2.70 -15.15
N ARG A 31 5.13 2.65 -16.42
CA ARG A 31 5.49 1.58 -17.36
C ARG A 31 6.99 1.29 -17.39
N SER A 32 7.82 2.33 -17.28
CA SER A 32 9.28 2.18 -17.25
C SER A 32 9.80 1.40 -16.03
N ALA A 33 9.13 1.46 -14.89
CA ALA A 33 9.42 0.67 -13.69
C ALA A 33 8.87 -0.76 -13.85
N ARG A 34 7.60 -0.89 -14.26
CA ARG A 34 6.94 -2.19 -14.50
C ARG A 34 7.70 -3.06 -15.51
N ALA A 35 8.24 -2.46 -16.58
CA ALA A 35 9.03 -3.16 -17.60
C ALA A 35 10.41 -3.67 -17.10
N ARG A 36 10.82 -3.32 -15.89
CA ARG A 36 12.05 -3.80 -15.24
C ARG A 36 11.80 -4.73 -14.08
N CYS A 37 10.54 -5.07 -13.85
CA CYS A 37 10.11 -5.92 -12.76
C CYS A 37 9.81 -7.31 -13.29
N ASP A 38 10.56 -8.30 -12.82
CA ASP A 38 10.33 -9.72 -13.13
C ASP A 38 9.52 -10.43 -12.02
N ASP A 39 9.16 -9.72 -10.94
CA ASP A 39 8.36 -10.26 -9.85
C ASP A 39 6.86 -10.11 -10.14
N PRO A 40 6.13 -11.23 -10.42
CA PRO A 40 4.70 -11.19 -10.69
C PRO A 40 3.88 -10.74 -9.48
N GLN A 41 4.39 -10.97 -8.25
CA GLN A 41 3.73 -10.51 -7.03
C GLN A 41 3.74 -8.98 -6.94
N LEU A 42 4.88 -8.33 -7.25
CA LEU A 42 4.96 -6.88 -7.27
C LEU A 42 4.09 -6.28 -8.38
N LEU A 43 4.11 -6.87 -9.59
CA LEU A 43 3.26 -6.44 -10.70
C LEU A 43 1.77 -6.57 -10.36
N SER A 44 1.37 -7.62 -9.63
CA SER A 44 0.00 -7.76 -9.12
C SER A 44 -0.32 -6.70 -8.07
N ALA A 45 0.58 -6.47 -7.12
CA ALA A 45 0.37 -5.52 -6.03
C ALA A 45 0.30 -4.07 -6.52
N GLU A 46 1.15 -3.65 -7.48
CA GLU A 46 1.17 -2.30 -8.00
C GLU A 46 -0.11 -1.94 -8.79
N ALA A 47 -0.70 -2.93 -9.48
CA ALA A 47 -1.95 -2.78 -10.23
C ALA A 47 -3.21 -2.74 -9.34
N GLN A 48 -3.07 -2.97 -8.03
CA GLN A 48 -4.13 -2.77 -7.05
C GLN A 48 -4.10 -1.31 -6.56
N PRO A 49 -5.15 -0.51 -6.77
CA PRO A 49 -5.10 0.95 -6.68
C PRO A 49 -5.20 1.49 -5.25
N SER A 50 -4.41 0.97 -4.30
CA SER A 50 -4.36 1.49 -2.94
C SER A 50 -3.93 2.97 -2.92
N GLY A 51 -4.76 3.84 -2.33
CA GLY A 51 -4.56 5.28 -2.30
C GLY A 51 -4.92 6.02 -3.60
N VAL A 52 -5.24 5.28 -4.68
CA VAL A 52 -5.70 5.88 -5.94
C VAL A 52 -7.19 6.22 -5.84
N ARG A 53 -7.54 7.41 -6.32
CA ARG A 53 -8.91 7.89 -6.30
C ARG A 53 -9.23 8.77 -7.50
N VAL A 54 -10.47 8.71 -7.97
CA VAL A 54 -11.05 9.71 -8.87
C VAL A 54 -11.46 10.91 -8.03
N ALA A 55 -11.04 12.12 -8.39
CA ALA A 55 -11.30 13.36 -7.64
C ALA A 55 -11.84 14.43 -8.57
N VAL A 56 -13.09 14.84 -8.36
CA VAL A 56 -13.79 15.79 -9.23
C VAL A 56 -14.53 16.87 -8.46
N ARG A 57 -14.67 18.05 -9.08
CA ARG A 57 -15.58 19.13 -8.66
C ARG A 57 -16.89 18.99 -9.41
N THR A 58 -18.01 19.05 -8.71
CA THR A 58 -19.33 18.92 -9.33
C THR A 58 -20.46 19.41 -8.43
N THR A 59 -21.60 19.75 -9.04
CA THR A 59 -22.88 19.94 -8.35
C THR A 59 -23.78 18.69 -8.43
N ALA A 60 -23.26 17.57 -8.97
CA ALA A 60 -24.04 16.35 -9.19
C ALA A 60 -24.64 15.81 -7.89
N THR A 61 -25.88 15.31 -7.98
CA THR A 61 -26.57 14.63 -6.89
C THR A 61 -26.46 13.11 -6.99
N LEU A 62 -25.97 12.63 -8.15
CA LEU A 62 -25.84 11.24 -8.50
C LEU A 62 -24.51 11.00 -9.26
N VAL A 63 -23.75 10.00 -8.78
CA VAL A 63 -22.55 9.51 -9.45
C VAL A 63 -22.67 8.02 -9.68
N GLU A 64 -22.40 7.56 -10.92
CA GLU A 64 -22.28 6.14 -11.26
C GLU A 64 -20.89 5.85 -11.80
N LEU A 65 -20.32 4.73 -11.34
CA LEU A 65 -19.04 4.20 -11.79
C LEU A 65 -19.23 2.75 -12.24
N ASP A 66 -18.99 2.48 -13.54
CA ASP A 66 -18.86 1.11 -14.04
C ASP A 66 -17.40 0.69 -13.91
N LEU A 67 -17.18 -0.45 -13.30
CA LEU A 67 -15.86 -1.02 -13.16
C LEU A 67 -15.88 -2.55 -13.30
N LEU A 68 -14.77 -3.09 -13.80
CA LEU A 68 -14.50 -4.52 -13.85
C LEU A 68 -13.34 -4.81 -12.88
N ARG A 69 -13.64 -5.51 -11.80
CA ARG A 69 -12.57 -5.95 -10.88
C ARG A 69 -11.95 -7.26 -11.37
N THR A 70 -10.70 -7.47 -11.00
CA THR A 70 -10.06 -8.79 -11.04
C THR A 70 -9.62 -9.14 -9.62
N ARG A 71 -10.13 -10.24 -9.11
CA ARG A 71 -9.87 -10.74 -7.77
C ARG A 71 -8.96 -11.97 -7.83
N VAL A 72 -7.93 -12.00 -7.00
CA VAL A 72 -7.06 -13.16 -6.85
C VAL A 72 -7.45 -13.91 -5.58
N VAL A 73 -7.64 -15.23 -5.69
CA VAL A 73 -7.87 -16.14 -4.56
C VAL A 73 -6.88 -17.30 -4.62
N LEU A 74 -6.38 -17.68 -3.46
CA LEU A 74 -5.51 -18.84 -3.31
C LEU A 74 -6.35 -20.06 -2.93
N THR A 75 -6.16 -21.18 -3.63
CA THR A 75 -6.84 -22.43 -3.32
C THR A 75 -6.45 -22.90 -1.91
N GLY A 76 -7.44 -23.26 -1.10
CA GLY A 76 -7.22 -23.66 0.30
C GLY A 76 -7.04 -22.51 1.30
N VAL A 77 -7.04 -21.26 0.83
CA VAL A 77 -6.97 -20.08 1.71
C VAL A 77 -8.32 -19.36 1.72
N PRO A 78 -8.87 -19.01 2.91
CA PRO A 78 -10.10 -18.23 2.98
C PRO A 78 -10.00 -16.93 2.15
N PRO A 79 -10.98 -16.64 1.30
CA PRO A 79 -10.95 -15.45 0.47
C PRO A 79 -11.10 -14.19 1.33
N ARG A 80 -10.41 -13.11 0.96
CA ARG A 80 -10.62 -11.79 1.59
C ARG A 80 -12.05 -11.31 1.32
N ALA A 81 -12.52 -10.32 2.09
CA ALA A 81 -13.76 -9.61 1.80
C ALA A 81 -13.74 -8.96 0.41
N ASP A 82 -14.91 -8.72 -0.16
CA ASP A 82 -15.03 -8.03 -1.45
C ASP A 82 -14.50 -6.59 -1.35
N GLY A 83 -13.91 -6.11 -2.45
CA GLY A 83 -13.41 -4.76 -2.57
C GLY A 83 -14.53 -3.72 -2.41
N VAL A 84 -14.17 -2.56 -1.88
CA VAL A 84 -15.08 -1.45 -1.61
C VAL A 84 -14.58 -0.20 -2.31
N VAL A 85 -15.50 0.61 -2.85
CA VAL A 85 -15.25 1.99 -3.26
C VAL A 85 -15.85 2.90 -2.20
N ASP A 86 -15.02 3.77 -1.58
CA ASP A 86 -15.50 4.82 -0.69
C ASP A 86 -15.80 6.10 -1.50
N LEU A 87 -16.93 6.74 -1.23
CA LEU A 87 -17.25 8.08 -1.72
C LEU A 87 -17.06 9.08 -0.60
N LEU A 88 -16.17 10.06 -0.83
CA LEU A 88 -15.95 11.20 0.05
C LEU A 88 -16.52 12.47 -0.61
N VAL A 89 -17.10 13.33 0.20
CA VAL A 89 -17.52 14.70 -0.17
C VAL A 89 -16.77 15.67 0.72
N ASP A 90 -16.03 16.58 0.09
CA ASP A 90 -15.18 17.58 0.78
C ASP A 90 -14.32 16.95 1.90
N GLY A 91 -13.66 15.84 1.57
CA GLY A 91 -12.79 15.06 2.46
C GLY A 91 -13.50 14.15 3.46
N ARG A 92 -14.84 14.19 3.55
CA ARG A 92 -15.60 13.35 4.50
C ARG A 92 -16.23 12.15 3.80
N ARG A 93 -15.98 10.95 4.29
CA ARG A 93 -16.61 9.74 3.77
C ARG A 93 -18.13 9.78 4.09
N VAL A 94 -18.94 9.76 3.04
CA VAL A 94 -20.41 9.84 3.16
C VAL A 94 -21.09 8.55 2.74
N GLN A 95 -20.51 7.80 1.79
CA GLN A 95 -21.04 6.52 1.31
C GLN A 95 -19.91 5.54 1.01
N HIS A 96 -20.24 4.28 0.87
CA HIS A 96 -19.38 3.26 0.27
C HIS A 96 -20.23 2.25 -0.49
N ALA A 97 -19.63 1.57 -1.47
CA ALA A 97 -20.28 0.52 -2.23
C ALA A 97 -19.32 -0.68 -2.39
N THR A 98 -19.83 -1.88 -2.14
CA THR A 98 -19.10 -3.13 -2.36
C THR A 98 -19.10 -3.48 -3.84
N VAL A 99 -17.95 -3.85 -4.37
CA VAL A 99 -17.80 -4.28 -5.76
C VAL A 99 -18.14 -5.75 -5.87
N TYR A 100 -19.15 -6.09 -6.63
CA TYR A 100 -19.56 -7.48 -6.90
C TYR A 100 -19.20 -7.88 -8.34
N GLY A 101 -19.26 -9.18 -8.64
CA GLY A 101 -18.94 -9.70 -9.97
C GLY A 101 -17.45 -9.60 -10.29
N GLY A 102 -17.14 -9.34 -11.58
CA GLY A 102 -15.77 -9.23 -12.07
C GLY A 102 -15.06 -10.56 -12.27
N ASP A 103 -13.83 -10.48 -12.75
CA ASP A 103 -12.97 -11.63 -13.02
C ASP A 103 -12.42 -12.24 -11.74
N LEU A 104 -12.27 -13.56 -11.72
CA LEU A 104 -11.67 -14.32 -10.63
C LEU A 104 -10.46 -15.11 -11.14
N VAL A 105 -9.32 -14.87 -10.52
CA VAL A 105 -8.09 -15.62 -10.76
C VAL A 105 -7.85 -16.53 -9.57
N ARG A 106 -7.91 -17.84 -9.78
CA ARG A 106 -7.58 -18.87 -8.79
C ARG A 106 -6.14 -19.32 -8.97
N ILE A 107 -5.37 -19.28 -7.91
CA ILE A 107 -3.98 -19.75 -7.90
C ILE A 107 -3.89 -20.90 -6.90
N ASP A 108 -3.36 -22.04 -7.35
CA ASP A 108 -2.97 -23.11 -6.47
C ASP A 108 -1.53 -22.87 -5.97
N PRO A 109 -1.33 -22.56 -4.68
CA PRO A 109 0.00 -22.24 -4.16
C PRO A 109 0.96 -23.44 -4.14
N ALA A 110 0.44 -24.68 -4.20
CA ALA A 110 1.27 -25.89 -4.21
C ALA A 110 1.87 -26.18 -5.60
N THR A 111 1.11 -25.90 -6.66
CA THR A 111 1.51 -26.22 -8.04
C THR A 111 1.83 -25.00 -8.88
N GLY A 112 1.43 -23.79 -8.44
CA GLY A 112 1.48 -22.57 -9.23
C GLY A 112 0.46 -22.50 -10.36
N ALA A 113 -0.45 -23.49 -10.47
CA ALA A 113 -1.49 -23.49 -11.50
C ALA A 113 -2.43 -22.29 -11.31
N THR A 114 -2.79 -21.67 -12.43
CA THR A 114 -3.65 -20.48 -12.45
C THR A 114 -4.84 -20.74 -13.36
N GLU A 115 -6.04 -20.49 -12.84
CA GLU A 115 -7.29 -20.53 -13.59
C GLU A 115 -7.96 -19.16 -13.54
N MET A 116 -8.52 -18.72 -14.68
CA MET A 116 -9.24 -17.45 -14.80
C MET A 116 -10.69 -17.69 -15.19
N GLU A 117 -11.60 -17.16 -14.38
CA GLU A 117 -13.03 -17.13 -14.63
C GLU A 117 -13.44 -15.69 -14.94
N GLN A 118 -14.04 -15.45 -16.09
CA GLN A 118 -14.52 -14.13 -16.49
C GLN A 118 -15.87 -13.84 -15.84
N GLY A 119 -16.05 -12.64 -15.34
CA GLY A 119 -17.27 -12.16 -14.72
C GLY A 119 -17.78 -10.85 -15.33
N ALA A 120 -18.98 -10.44 -14.95
CA ALA A 120 -19.58 -9.20 -15.41
C ALA A 120 -19.04 -7.99 -14.65
N ALA A 121 -18.94 -6.85 -15.33
CA ALA A 121 -18.66 -5.57 -14.69
C ALA A 121 -19.79 -5.16 -13.72
N ALA A 122 -19.42 -4.39 -12.70
CA ALA A 122 -20.36 -3.82 -11.74
C ALA A 122 -20.63 -2.34 -12.04
N THR A 123 -21.87 -1.90 -11.81
CA THR A 123 -22.20 -0.47 -11.72
C THR A 123 -22.39 -0.11 -10.26
N LEU A 124 -21.54 0.76 -9.76
CA LEU A 124 -21.68 1.36 -8.44
C LEU A 124 -22.45 2.67 -8.57
N ARG A 125 -23.47 2.86 -7.73
CA ARG A 125 -24.34 4.04 -7.73
C ARG A 125 -24.32 4.72 -6.38
N PHE A 126 -24.02 6.02 -6.39
CA PHE A 126 -24.01 6.90 -5.23
C PHE A 126 -24.99 8.05 -5.49
N ASP A 127 -26.08 8.09 -4.76
CA ASP A 127 -27.12 9.10 -4.92
C ASP A 127 -27.39 9.87 -3.63
N GLY A 128 -28.31 10.86 -3.70
CA GLY A 128 -28.65 11.69 -2.57
C GLY A 128 -27.54 12.68 -2.16
N LEU A 129 -26.60 12.99 -3.05
CA LEU A 129 -25.59 14.00 -2.79
C LEU A 129 -26.23 15.40 -2.84
N ALA A 130 -25.71 16.31 -2.03
CA ALA A 130 -26.20 17.69 -2.02
C ALA A 130 -25.89 18.42 -3.36
N PRO A 131 -26.80 19.28 -3.89
CA PRO A 131 -26.67 19.88 -5.23
C PRO A 131 -25.72 21.10 -5.29
N GLN A 132 -25.03 21.46 -4.18
CA GLN A 132 -24.01 22.50 -4.19
C GLN A 132 -22.71 22.03 -4.82
N ASP A 133 -21.88 22.99 -5.25
CA ASP A 133 -20.53 22.74 -5.72
C ASP A 133 -19.66 22.13 -4.61
N LYS A 134 -19.03 21.01 -4.89
CA LYS A 134 -18.29 20.21 -3.93
C LYS A 134 -17.21 19.37 -4.60
N THR A 135 -16.23 18.95 -3.83
CA THR A 135 -15.29 17.91 -4.25
C THR A 135 -15.86 16.53 -3.93
N VAL A 136 -15.88 15.65 -4.92
CA VAL A 136 -16.24 14.24 -4.77
C VAL A 136 -14.99 13.41 -5.06
N GLU A 137 -14.63 12.52 -4.13
CA GLU A 137 -13.56 11.55 -4.32
C GLU A 137 -14.12 10.13 -4.27
N LEU A 138 -13.77 9.30 -5.27
CA LEU A 138 -14.05 7.86 -5.30
C LEU A 138 -12.75 7.12 -5.03
N TRP A 139 -12.55 6.64 -3.82
CA TRP A 139 -11.38 5.86 -3.43
C TRP A 139 -11.55 4.42 -3.87
N LEU A 140 -10.62 3.94 -4.73
CA LEU A 140 -10.69 2.63 -5.36
C LEU A 140 -10.28 1.50 -4.41
N PRO A 141 -10.75 0.24 -4.67
CA PRO A 141 -10.41 -0.91 -3.83
C PRO A 141 -8.90 -1.11 -3.72
N HIS A 142 -8.40 -1.32 -2.49
CA HIS A 142 -6.96 -1.38 -2.23
C HIS A 142 -6.32 -2.77 -2.37
N TYR A 143 -7.14 -3.81 -2.65
CA TYR A 143 -6.69 -5.21 -2.79
C TYR A 143 -7.14 -5.90 -4.06
N GLU A 144 -7.87 -5.25 -4.91
CA GLU A 144 -8.36 -5.81 -6.17
C GLU A 144 -7.88 -4.92 -7.31
N ARG A 145 -7.42 -5.53 -8.40
CA ARG A 145 -7.24 -4.78 -9.64
C ARG A 145 -8.59 -4.34 -10.15
N VAL A 146 -8.72 -3.11 -10.62
CA VAL A 146 -9.96 -2.59 -11.20
C VAL A 146 -9.69 -1.84 -12.49
N GLU A 147 -10.53 -2.10 -13.50
CA GLU A 147 -10.57 -1.37 -14.75
C GLU A 147 -11.83 -0.50 -14.76
N LEU A 148 -11.69 0.82 -14.84
CA LEU A 148 -12.81 1.75 -14.86
C LEU A 148 -13.34 1.83 -16.28
N MET A 149 -14.63 1.53 -16.48
CA MET A 149 -15.24 1.44 -17.81
C MET A 149 -16.06 2.68 -18.17
N ALA A 150 -16.80 3.25 -17.21
CA ALA A 150 -17.56 4.47 -17.40
C ALA A 150 -17.75 5.24 -16.10
N LEU A 151 -17.72 6.58 -16.22
CA LEU A 151 -18.08 7.50 -15.14
C LEU A 151 -19.24 8.36 -15.62
N ARG A 152 -20.34 8.36 -14.88
CA ARG A 152 -21.55 9.11 -15.24
C ARG A 152 -22.05 9.91 -14.04
N THR A 153 -22.56 11.11 -14.32
CA THR A 153 -23.19 11.98 -13.32
C THR A 153 -24.42 12.68 -13.89
N ASP A 154 -25.24 13.27 -13.05
CA ASP A 154 -26.42 14.07 -13.45
C ASP A 154 -26.06 15.55 -13.68
N ALA A 155 -24.86 16.00 -13.37
CA ALA A 155 -24.33 17.33 -13.67
C ALA A 155 -22.89 17.25 -14.21
N PRO A 156 -22.35 18.30 -14.87
CA PRO A 156 -20.96 18.33 -15.33
C PRO A 156 -19.95 18.14 -14.21
N ILE A 157 -18.77 17.62 -14.56
CA ILE A 157 -17.62 17.49 -13.66
C ILE A 157 -16.42 18.28 -14.19
N ALA A 158 -15.53 18.68 -13.30
CA ALA A 158 -14.16 19.13 -13.59
C ALA A 158 -13.18 18.40 -12.67
N ALA A 159 -11.91 18.31 -13.05
CA ALA A 159 -10.88 17.80 -12.14
C ALA A 159 -10.85 18.59 -10.84
N ALA A 160 -10.75 17.94 -9.69
CA ALA A 160 -10.59 18.61 -8.41
C ALA A 160 -9.24 19.35 -8.34
N PRO A 161 -9.13 20.48 -7.62
CA PRO A 161 -7.84 21.14 -7.41
C PRO A 161 -6.80 20.19 -6.80
N ALA A 162 -5.51 20.37 -7.22
CA ALA A 162 -4.37 19.64 -6.67
C ALA A 162 -3.53 20.63 -5.87
N ASP A 163 -4.03 21.06 -4.73
CA ASP A 163 -3.48 22.14 -3.90
C ASP A 163 -2.90 21.66 -2.57
N ARG A 164 -3.05 20.37 -2.25
CA ARG A 164 -2.44 19.77 -1.06
C ARG A 164 -1.00 19.32 -1.33
N PRO A 165 -0.08 19.44 -0.35
CA PRO A 165 1.27 18.90 -0.47
C PRO A 165 1.26 17.39 -0.74
N ILE A 166 2.13 16.93 -1.62
CA ILE A 166 2.19 15.53 -2.07
C ILE A 166 3.05 14.71 -1.10
N TRP A 167 2.45 13.69 -0.50
CA TRP A 167 3.16 12.69 0.29
C TRP A 167 3.30 11.38 -0.47
N VAL A 168 4.53 11.01 -0.82
CA VAL A 168 4.86 9.72 -1.41
C VAL A 168 5.27 8.76 -0.30
N HIS A 169 4.49 7.70 -0.11
CA HIS A 169 4.75 6.68 0.89
C HIS A 169 5.02 5.31 0.26
N GLN A 170 6.18 4.72 0.54
CA GLN A 170 6.55 3.36 0.13
C GLN A 170 6.52 2.42 1.34
N GLY A 171 6.04 1.18 1.14
CA GLY A 171 6.00 0.16 2.19
C GLY A 171 5.40 -1.17 1.72
N SER A 172 5.10 -2.03 2.68
CA SER A 172 4.60 -3.39 2.49
C SER A 172 3.07 -3.48 2.36
N SER A 173 2.51 -4.70 2.53
CA SER A 173 1.08 -4.97 2.68
C SER A 173 0.39 -4.13 3.75
N ILE A 174 1.08 -3.85 4.86
CA ILE A 174 0.58 -3.00 5.95
C ILE A 174 0.33 -1.58 5.45
N SER A 175 1.18 -1.07 4.57
CA SER A 175 1.03 0.24 3.92
C SER A 175 0.03 0.22 2.78
N GLN A 176 -0.06 -0.88 2.03
CA GLN A 176 -1.13 -1.08 1.04
C GLN A 176 -2.50 -1.11 1.70
N GLY A 177 -2.60 -1.61 2.95
CA GLY A 177 -3.81 -1.57 3.78
C GLY A 177 -4.38 -2.94 4.12
N SER A 178 -3.54 -4.00 4.28
CA SER A 178 -4.00 -5.32 4.73
C SER A 178 -4.87 -5.20 5.98
N ASN A 179 -6.07 -5.82 5.92
CA ASN A 179 -7.10 -5.82 6.96
C ASN A 179 -7.68 -4.43 7.33
N ALA A 180 -7.37 -3.36 6.58
CA ALA A 180 -8.11 -2.12 6.69
C ALA A 180 -9.57 -2.32 6.26
N ALA A 181 -10.50 -1.62 6.90
CA ALA A 181 -11.93 -1.81 6.65
C ALA A 181 -12.34 -1.37 5.22
N THR A 182 -11.77 -0.27 4.72
CA THR A 182 -12.08 0.32 3.41
C THR A 182 -10.86 1.07 2.87
N PRO A 183 -10.80 1.43 1.58
CA PRO A 183 -9.63 2.07 0.98
C PRO A 183 -9.23 3.40 1.64
N SER A 184 -10.18 4.21 2.06
CA SER A 184 -9.91 5.49 2.75
C SER A 184 -9.54 5.33 4.23
N THR A 185 -9.55 4.10 4.78
CA THR A 185 -9.21 3.80 6.18
C THR A 185 -7.92 3.00 6.35
N THR A 186 -7.12 2.87 5.29
CA THR A 186 -5.72 2.42 5.42
C THR A 186 -4.93 3.44 6.24
N TRP A 187 -3.93 3.02 7.02
CA TRP A 187 -3.20 3.96 7.87
C TRP A 187 -2.56 5.13 7.10
N PRO A 188 -2.02 4.94 5.86
CA PRO A 188 -1.53 6.08 5.10
C PRO A 188 -2.63 7.03 4.64
N ALA A 189 -3.82 6.51 4.30
CA ALA A 189 -4.96 7.35 3.91
C ALA A 189 -5.47 8.18 5.09
N LEU A 190 -5.60 7.56 6.27
CA LEU A 190 -5.99 8.26 7.51
C LEU A 190 -4.96 9.31 7.93
N ALA A 191 -3.66 9.00 7.84
CA ALA A 191 -2.61 9.96 8.16
C ALA A 191 -2.58 11.13 7.17
N ALA A 192 -2.77 10.86 5.88
CA ALA A 192 -2.84 11.90 4.85
C ALA A 192 -4.04 12.85 5.05
N ASP A 193 -5.20 12.30 5.40
CA ASP A 193 -6.39 13.08 5.73
C ASP A 193 -6.15 14.01 6.94
N GLN A 194 -5.63 13.44 8.05
CA GLN A 194 -5.34 14.20 9.27
C GLN A 194 -4.30 15.31 9.06
N ALA A 195 -3.32 15.09 8.20
CA ALA A 195 -2.25 16.05 7.91
C ALA A 195 -2.53 16.92 6.68
N ASN A 196 -3.70 16.82 6.07
CA ASN A 196 -4.09 17.54 4.83
C ASN A 196 -3.07 17.34 3.68
N LEU A 197 -2.64 16.10 3.45
CA LEU A 197 -1.70 15.71 2.40
C LEU A 197 -2.42 15.02 1.23
N ASP A 198 -1.83 15.11 0.04
CA ASP A 198 -2.23 14.33 -1.13
C ASP A 198 -1.39 13.05 -1.19
N LEU A 199 -2.00 11.90 -0.84
CA LEU A 199 -1.31 10.61 -0.72
C LEU A 199 -1.02 9.99 -2.08
N VAL A 200 0.22 9.57 -2.27
CA VAL A 200 0.67 8.59 -3.24
C VAL A 200 1.14 7.35 -2.50
N ASN A 201 0.34 6.30 -2.51
CA ASN A 201 0.63 5.07 -1.78
C ASN A 201 1.37 4.05 -2.66
N LEU A 202 2.64 3.83 -2.39
CA LEU A 202 3.48 2.79 -2.98
C LEU A 202 3.70 1.61 -2.00
N GLY A 203 2.67 1.26 -1.25
CA GLY A 203 2.63 0.02 -0.47
C GLY A 203 2.45 -1.18 -1.41
N PHE A 204 3.38 -2.15 -1.38
CA PHE A 204 3.36 -3.33 -2.23
C PHE A 204 3.31 -4.58 -1.37
N SER A 205 2.13 -5.23 -1.38
CA SER A 205 1.85 -6.42 -0.59
C SER A 205 2.82 -7.57 -0.94
N GLY A 206 3.58 -8.03 0.04
CA GLY A 206 4.57 -9.10 -0.14
C GLY A 206 5.86 -8.71 -0.85
N SER A 207 5.95 -7.50 -1.47
CA SER A 207 7.00 -7.18 -2.44
C SER A 207 7.71 -5.83 -2.21
N ALA A 208 7.76 -5.32 -0.98
CA ALA A 208 8.56 -4.12 -0.66
C ALA A 208 10.02 -4.50 -0.37
N MET A 209 10.85 -4.64 -1.43
CA MET A 209 12.17 -5.27 -1.38
C MET A 209 13.36 -4.32 -1.62
N LEU A 210 13.17 -3.02 -1.61
CA LEU A 210 14.19 -2.01 -1.97
C LEU A 210 14.58 -2.05 -3.46
N ASP A 211 13.63 -2.30 -4.34
CA ASP A 211 13.87 -2.40 -5.78
C ASP A 211 14.36 -1.07 -6.37
N PRO A 212 15.47 -1.07 -7.13
CA PRO A 212 16.02 0.17 -7.70
C PRO A 212 15.06 0.88 -8.66
N PHE A 213 14.15 0.17 -9.33
CA PHE A 213 13.15 0.78 -10.21
C PHE A 213 12.04 1.45 -9.42
N VAL A 214 11.73 0.98 -8.19
CA VAL A 214 10.81 1.68 -7.26
C VAL A 214 11.46 2.96 -6.74
N ALA A 215 12.75 2.92 -6.35
CA ALA A 215 13.48 4.12 -5.97
C ALA A 215 13.49 5.19 -7.09
N ARG A 216 13.70 4.76 -8.35
CA ARG A 216 13.62 5.67 -9.52
C ARG A 216 12.20 6.20 -9.74
N ALA A 217 11.16 5.40 -9.53
CA ALA A 217 9.79 5.86 -9.64
C ALA A 217 9.43 6.92 -8.58
N ILE A 218 10.03 6.83 -7.39
CA ILE A 218 9.92 7.87 -6.35
C ILE A 218 10.74 9.10 -6.76
N ARG A 219 11.98 8.93 -7.21
CA ARG A 219 12.87 9.99 -7.66
C ARG A 219 12.24 10.89 -8.73
N ASP A 220 11.55 10.28 -9.69
CA ASP A 220 11.11 10.93 -10.93
C ASP A 220 9.71 11.56 -10.82
N ARG A 221 9.09 11.56 -9.63
CA ARG A 221 7.76 12.13 -9.41
C ARG A 221 7.80 13.29 -8.41
N PRO A 222 6.89 14.28 -8.51
CA PRO A 222 6.79 15.35 -7.50
C PRO A 222 6.49 14.78 -6.11
N ALA A 223 7.15 15.32 -5.08
CA ALA A 223 6.88 15.01 -3.69
C ALA A 223 7.32 16.18 -2.79
N ASP A 224 6.45 16.56 -1.85
CA ASP A 224 6.77 17.51 -0.79
C ASP A 224 7.24 16.78 0.48
N LEU A 225 6.87 15.52 0.60
CA LEU A 225 7.26 14.60 1.67
C LEU A 225 7.42 13.19 1.11
N ILE A 226 8.45 12.48 1.56
CA ILE A 226 8.68 11.07 1.22
C ILE A 226 8.81 10.28 2.50
N SER A 227 8.18 9.10 2.56
CA SER A 227 8.45 8.13 3.62
C SER A 227 8.66 6.73 3.06
N VAL A 228 9.62 5.99 3.62
CA VAL A 228 10.03 4.65 3.18
C VAL A 228 9.99 3.72 4.38
N LYS A 229 9.00 2.81 4.42
CA LYS A 229 8.83 1.83 5.50
C LYS A 229 9.44 0.49 5.11
N ILE A 230 10.56 0.15 5.73
CA ILE A 230 11.43 -0.97 5.35
C ILE A 230 11.33 -2.09 6.38
N GLY A 231 11.25 -3.34 5.92
CA GLY A 231 11.62 -4.48 6.76
C GLY A 231 10.83 -5.75 6.58
N ILE A 232 9.53 -5.77 6.84
CA ILE A 232 8.76 -7.02 7.01
C ILE A 232 8.87 -7.97 5.80
N ASN A 233 8.82 -7.45 4.57
CA ASN A 233 8.89 -8.31 3.39
C ASN A 233 10.30 -8.88 3.18
N LEU A 234 11.35 -8.14 3.54
CA LEU A 234 12.74 -8.64 3.48
C LEU A 234 12.96 -9.82 4.43
N VAL A 235 12.35 -9.77 5.62
CA VAL A 235 12.36 -10.88 6.58
C VAL A 235 11.47 -12.01 6.11
N ASN A 236 10.23 -11.71 5.79
CA ASN A 236 9.20 -12.70 5.45
C ASN A 236 9.56 -13.55 4.22
N SER A 237 10.25 -12.97 3.24
CA SER A 237 10.72 -13.68 2.02
C SER A 237 12.14 -14.25 2.14
N ASP A 238 12.87 -13.95 3.23
CA ASP A 238 14.28 -14.35 3.47
C ASP A 238 15.22 -14.10 2.29
N LEU A 239 15.00 -13.00 1.56
CA LEU A 239 15.74 -12.73 0.31
C LEU A 239 17.08 -12.05 0.52
N MET A 240 17.36 -11.50 1.72
CA MET A 240 18.55 -10.69 1.97
C MET A 240 19.26 -11.10 3.27
N ARG A 241 20.60 -11.00 3.28
CA ARG A 241 21.42 -11.17 4.49
C ARG A 241 21.80 -9.80 5.07
N GLN A 242 22.11 -9.76 6.36
CA GLN A 242 22.46 -8.52 7.07
C GLN A 242 23.55 -7.71 6.37
N ARG A 243 24.59 -8.39 5.79
CA ARG A 243 25.68 -7.73 5.05
C ARG A 243 25.22 -7.00 3.79
N ALA A 244 24.18 -7.48 3.14
CA ALA A 244 23.66 -6.88 1.90
C ALA A 244 22.65 -5.75 2.18
N PHE A 245 22.01 -5.75 3.34
CA PHE A 245 20.93 -4.84 3.69
C PHE A 245 21.39 -3.37 3.73
N GLY A 246 22.49 -3.06 4.44
CA GLY A 246 22.99 -1.69 4.56
C GLY A 246 23.27 -1.05 3.19
N PRO A 247 24.10 -1.68 2.31
CA PRO A 247 24.31 -1.18 0.94
C PRO A 247 23.03 -1.01 0.13
N ALA A 248 22.04 -1.90 0.26
CA ALA A 248 20.77 -1.78 -0.45
C ALA A 248 19.97 -0.55 0.02
N VAL A 249 19.90 -0.31 1.35
CA VAL A 249 19.24 0.89 1.90
C VAL A 249 19.95 2.16 1.44
N HIS A 250 21.30 2.21 1.51
CA HIS A 250 22.05 3.36 1.02
C HIS A 250 21.75 3.65 -0.46
N GLY A 251 21.85 2.64 -1.34
CA GLY A 251 21.59 2.81 -2.78
C GLY A 251 20.15 3.22 -3.09
N PHE A 252 19.18 2.71 -2.31
CA PHE A 252 17.78 3.10 -2.45
C PHE A 252 17.58 4.58 -2.11
N LEU A 253 18.13 5.04 -0.97
CA LEU A 253 18.04 6.42 -0.51
C LEU A 253 18.83 7.38 -1.42
N ASP A 254 20.02 6.99 -1.90
CA ASP A 254 20.81 7.79 -2.84
C ASP A 254 20.04 8.01 -4.15
N THR A 255 19.43 6.96 -4.69
CA THR A 255 18.61 7.06 -5.90
C THR A 255 17.44 8.04 -5.71
N ILE A 256 16.76 8.02 -4.56
CA ILE A 256 15.69 8.98 -4.27
C ILE A 256 16.26 10.40 -4.16
N ARG A 257 17.38 10.57 -3.46
CA ARG A 257 18.03 11.89 -3.26
C ARG A 257 18.48 12.56 -4.56
N ASP A 258 18.82 11.79 -5.59
CA ASP A 258 19.16 12.31 -6.91
C ASP A 258 18.06 13.22 -7.50
N GLY A 259 16.78 12.92 -7.22
CA GLY A 259 15.64 13.75 -7.66
C GLY A 259 15.06 14.65 -6.57
N HIS A 260 15.37 14.38 -5.31
CA HIS A 260 14.81 15.06 -4.12
C HIS A 260 15.90 15.54 -3.17
N PRO A 261 16.76 16.48 -3.57
CA PRO A 261 17.95 16.87 -2.80
C PRO A 261 17.62 17.46 -1.42
N THR A 262 16.46 18.08 -1.25
CA THR A 262 16.03 18.75 -0.01
C THR A 262 14.67 18.34 0.51
N THR A 263 13.92 17.52 -0.24
CA THR A 263 12.62 17.02 0.22
C THR A 263 12.81 16.19 1.50
N PRO A 264 12.01 16.42 2.54
CA PRO A 264 12.05 15.59 3.74
C PRO A 264 11.83 14.11 3.41
N ILE A 265 12.74 13.24 3.85
CA ILE A 265 12.62 11.78 3.75
C ILE A 265 12.59 11.20 5.15
N MET A 266 11.55 10.41 5.43
CA MET A 266 11.43 9.65 6.66
C MET A 266 11.64 8.16 6.39
N VAL A 267 12.65 7.56 7.00
CA VAL A 267 12.85 6.11 7.03
C VAL A 267 12.08 5.57 8.23
N ILE A 268 11.12 4.70 7.96
CA ILE A 268 10.29 4.09 9.00
C ILE A 268 10.75 2.65 9.20
N GLY A 269 11.15 2.31 10.41
CA GLY A 269 11.48 0.95 10.82
C GLY A 269 10.26 0.02 10.82
N PRO A 270 10.47 -1.31 10.87
CA PRO A 270 9.36 -2.25 10.94
C PRO A 270 8.61 -2.13 12.27
N LEU A 271 7.28 -2.25 12.19
CA LEU A 271 6.39 -2.39 13.35
C LEU A 271 6.72 -3.66 14.12
N HIS A 272 6.27 -3.75 15.35
CA HIS A 272 6.31 -5.00 16.10
C HIS A 272 5.50 -6.10 15.37
N CYS A 273 6.12 -7.27 15.24
CA CYS A 273 5.48 -8.47 14.70
C CYS A 273 6.10 -9.69 15.40
N PRO A 274 5.38 -10.34 16.34
CA PRO A 274 5.94 -11.36 17.22
C PRO A 274 6.66 -12.49 16.50
N ILE A 275 6.12 -12.95 15.35
CA ILE A 275 6.69 -14.10 14.63
C ILE A 275 8.04 -13.80 13.98
N HIS A 276 8.37 -12.53 13.73
CA HIS A 276 9.59 -12.11 13.04
C HIS A 276 10.49 -11.17 13.87
N GLU A 277 10.12 -10.90 15.11
CA GLU A 277 10.87 -9.97 15.98
C GLU A 277 12.34 -10.41 16.14
N SER A 278 12.54 -11.66 16.51
CA SER A 278 13.87 -12.29 16.66
C SER A 278 14.05 -13.56 15.81
N THR A 279 13.04 -13.96 15.07
CA THR A 279 13.04 -15.14 14.20
C THR A 279 13.09 -14.70 12.74
N PRO A 280 14.12 -15.11 11.98
CA PRO A 280 14.19 -14.81 10.56
C PRO A 280 13.10 -15.56 9.75
N GLY A 281 12.93 -15.14 8.50
CA GLY A 281 12.06 -15.85 7.56
C GLY A 281 12.63 -17.23 7.12
N PRO A 282 11.99 -17.88 6.16
CA PRO A 282 10.78 -17.37 5.51
C PRO A 282 9.55 -17.41 6.40
N GLY A 283 8.58 -16.57 6.10
CA GLY A 283 7.23 -16.67 6.62
C GLY A 283 6.39 -17.67 5.82
N SER A 284 5.37 -18.24 6.46
CA SER A 284 4.43 -19.16 5.82
C SER A 284 3.05 -19.04 6.44
N PHE A 285 2.06 -19.63 5.78
CA PHE A 285 0.78 -19.90 6.42
C PHE A 285 0.92 -21.05 7.44
N ASP A 286 0.16 -20.95 8.51
CA ASP A 286 -0.03 -22.02 9.47
C ASP A 286 -1.05 -23.01 8.90
N GLU A 287 -0.63 -24.24 8.57
CA GLU A 287 -1.46 -25.25 7.94
C GLU A 287 -2.63 -25.70 8.83
N GLU A 288 -2.43 -25.73 10.15
CA GLU A 288 -3.49 -26.06 11.11
C GLU A 288 -4.59 -25.00 11.11
N ALA A 289 -4.20 -23.72 11.14
CA ALA A 289 -5.12 -22.59 11.06
C ALA A 289 -5.89 -22.59 9.73
N LEU A 290 -5.20 -22.82 8.59
CA LEU A 290 -5.84 -22.93 7.29
C LEU A 290 -6.86 -24.06 7.24
N SER A 291 -6.52 -25.22 7.79
CA SER A 291 -7.43 -26.38 7.88
C SER A 291 -8.67 -26.06 8.72
N ALA A 292 -8.54 -25.16 9.71
CA ALA A 292 -9.65 -24.65 10.52
C ALA A 292 -10.40 -23.47 9.87
N GLY A 293 -10.05 -23.09 8.63
CA GLY A 293 -10.69 -22.00 7.89
C GLY A 293 -10.27 -20.59 8.33
N THR A 294 -9.10 -20.46 8.99
CA THR A 294 -8.56 -19.17 9.44
C THR A 294 -7.18 -18.90 8.83
N ILE A 295 -6.84 -17.64 8.64
CA ILE A 295 -5.51 -17.23 8.18
C ILE A 295 -4.66 -16.90 9.42
N ARG A 296 -3.50 -17.54 9.53
CA ARG A 296 -2.46 -17.23 10.50
C ARG A 296 -1.09 -17.41 9.86
N PHE A 297 -0.18 -16.47 10.12
CA PHE A 297 1.20 -16.54 9.65
C PHE A 297 2.12 -17.08 10.76
N ILE A 298 3.17 -17.79 10.34
CA ILE A 298 4.24 -18.32 11.18
C ILE A 298 5.60 -18.03 10.54
N ALA A 299 6.66 -18.00 11.33
CA ALA A 299 8.04 -17.99 10.85
C ALA A 299 8.59 -19.42 10.81
N LEU A 300 9.25 -19.78 9.71
CA LEU A 300 9.88 -21.08 9.52
C LEU A 300 11.40 -21.07 9.79
N GLY A 301 12.01 -19.89 9.95
CA GLY A 301 13.45 -19.75 10.18
C GLY A 301 13.87 -20.13 11.60
N ASP A 302 15.17 -20.36 11.78
CA ASP A 302 15.78 -20.62 13.08
C ASP A 302 16.35 -19.29 13.66
N PRO A 303 15.97 -18.87 14.88
CA PRO A 303 16.56 -17.72 15.56
C PRO A 303 18.10 -17.74 15.66
N ALA A 304 18.72 -18.92 15.63
CA ALA A 304 20.18 -19.08 15.63
C ALA A 304 20.82 -18.50 14.35
N ASP A 305 20.12 -18.54 13.20
CA ASP A 305 20.64 -18.03 11.93
C ASP A 305 20.82 -16.50 11.90
N ALA A 306 20.11 -15.78 12.77
CA ALA A 306 20.29 -14.34 12.96
C ALA A 306 21.55 -14.01 13.78
N LYS A 307 22.15 -14.98 14.46
CA LYS A 307 23.24 -14.81 15.44
C LYS A 307 24.54 -15.48 15.02
N VAL A 308 24.62 -16.11 13.84
CA VAL A 308 25.84 -16.74 13.36
C VAL A 308 27.01 -15.74 13.34
N PRO A 309 28.25 -16.16 13.66
CA PRO A 309 29.39 -15.25 13.76
C PRO A 309 29.68 -14.45 12.49
N ASN A 310 29.54 -15.09 11.32
CA ASN A 310 29.79 -14.45 10.03
C ASN A 310 28.61 -13.55 9.60
N PRO A 311 28.76 -12.19 9.56
CA PRO A 311 27.68 -11.29 9.17
C PRO A 311 27.13 -11.54 7.75
N GLY A 312 27.96 -12.09 6.85
CA GLY A 312 27.54 -12.44 5.49
C GLY A 312 26.53 -13.59 5.43
N LEU A 313 26.43 -14.39 6.50
CA LEU A 313 25.48 -15.50 6.60
C LEU A 313 24.28 -15.16 7.49
N ARG A 314 24.35 -14.10 8.29
CA ARG A 314 23.27 -13.73 9.23
C ARG A 314 21.99 -13.37 8.46
N ARG A 315 20.90 -14.02 8.83
CA ARG A 315 19.57 -13.67 8.35
C ARG A 315 19.03 -12.41 9.03
N LEU A 316 18.14 -11.72 8.34
CA LEU A 316 17.46 -10.54 8.88
C LEU A 316 16.35 -10.94 9.84
N THR A 317 16.18 -10.15 10.90
CA THR A 317 15.00 -10.11 11.78
C THR A 317 14.51 -8.68 11.87
N LEU A 318 13.31 -8.44 12.37
CA LEU A 318 12.80 -7.07 12.50
C LEU A 318 13.65 -6.24 13.47
N GLN A 319 14.11 -6.87 14.55
CA GLN A 319 15.04 -6.22 15.47
C GLN A 319 16.34 -5.79 14.78
N SER A 320 16.99 -6.71 14.04
CA SER A 320 18.25 -6.39 13.35
C SER A 320 18.11 -5.34 12.27
N ILE A 321 16.94 -5.25 11.63
CA ILE A 321 16.61 -4.20 10.65
C ILE A 321 16.48 -2.84 11.35
N ARG A 322 15.74 -2.74 12.47
CA ARG A 322 15.62 -1.48 13.23
C ARG A 322 16.98 -0.97 13.69
N GLU A 323 17.80 -1.85 14.24
CA GLU A 323 19.17 -1.51 14.68
C GLU A 323 20.01 -0.95 13.51
N GLN A 324 20.01 -1.61 12.35
CA GLN A 324 20.74 -1.15 11.18
C GLN A 324 20.18 0.15 10.60
N LEU A 325 18.86 0.30 10.49
CA LEU A 325 18.24 1.53 9.98
C LEU A 325 18.55 2.74 10.87
N THR A 326 18.49 2.57 12.19
CA THR A 326 18.87 3.63 13.13
C THR A 326 20.32 4.08 12.91
N GLN A 327 21.25 3.13 12.75
CA GLN A 327 22.66 3.44 12.49
C GLN A 327 22.86 4.11 11.12
N ILE A 328 22.23 3.59 10.05
CA ILE A 328 22.34 4.12 8.69
C ILE A 328 21.83 5.56 8.65
N VAL A 329 20.65 5.82 9.24
CA VAL A 329 20.08 7.17 9.23
C VAL A 329 20.95 8.13 10.04
N ALA A 330 21.40 7.74 11.24
CA ALA A 330 22.30 8.57 12.05
C ALA A 330 23.61 8.92 11.33
N GLN A 331 24.21 7.97 10.59
CA GLN A 331 25.39 8.23 9.76
C GLN A 331 25.10 9.20 8.61
N ARG A 332 23.98 9.04 7.93
CA ARG A 332 23.61 9.88 6.78
C ARG A 332 23.22 11.29 7.18
N GLN A 333 22.62 11.48 8.35
CA GLN A 333 22.22 12.81 8.87
C GLN A 333 23.39 13.80 9.03
N THR A 334 24.63 13.30 9.08
CA THR A 334 25.81 14.18 9.09
C THR A 334 25.98 14.99 7.80
N GLY A 335 25.45 14.51 6.67
CA GLY A 335 25.47 15.16 5.37
C GLY A 335 24.09 15.40 4.76
N ASP A 336 23.01 14.91 5.39
CA ASP A 336 21.65 15.01 4.91
C ASP A 336 20.68 15.42 6.04
N PRO A 337 20.55 16.74 6.32
CA PRO A 337 19.69 17.22 7.41
C PRO A 337 18.18 17.00 7.15
N HIS A 338 17.79 16.63 5.94
CA HIS A 338 16.41 16.35 5.54
C HIS A 338 16.03 14.87 5.61
N LEU A 339 16.90 14.03 6.18
CA LEU A 339 16.64 12.61 6.45
C LEU A 339 16.31 12.42 7.92
N SER A 340 15.25 11.66 8.24
CA SER A 340 14.86 11.32 9.61
C SER A 340 14.54 9.84 9.74
N TYR A 341 14.55 9.34 10.98
CA TYR A 341 14.13 7.99 11.34
C TYR A 341 12.91 8.02 12.25
N VAL A 342 11.95 7.17 11.95
CA VAL A 342 10.79 6.89 12.81
C VAL A 342 10.89 5.42 13.22
N ASP A 343 10.98 5.15 14.53
CA ASP A 343 10.95 3.76 15.00
C ASP A 343 9.55 3.18 14.81
N GLY A 344 9.48 2.04 14.12
CA GLY A 344 8.20 1.35 13.94
C GLY A 344 7.56 0.92 15.25
N LEU A 345 8.34 0.72 16.31
CA LEU A 345 7.82 0.39 17.64
C LEU A 345 7.06 1.55 18.30
N ASP A 346 7.34 2.79 17.92
CA ASP A 346 6.59 3.95 18.39
C ASP A 346 5.22 4.06 17.69
N LEU A 347 5.09 3.47 16.49
CA LEU A 347 3.82 3.40 15.76
C LEU A 347 2.96 2.21 16.21
N TYR A 348 3.60 1.04 16.40
CA TYR A 348 2.99 -0.17 16.97
C TYR A 348 4.08 -1.03 17.60
N GLY A 349 4.08 -1.09 18.92
CA GLY A 349 5.09 -1.77 19.73
C GLY A 349 4.53 -2.97 20.51
N PRO A 350 5.39 -3.71 21.24
CA PRO A 350 4.98 -4.90 22.02
C PRO A 350 3.90 -4.64 23.06
N ARG A 351 3.81 -3.40 23.57
CA ARG A 351 2.80 -3.03 24.57
C ARG A 351 1.40 -2.90 23.97
N ASP A 352 1.32 -2.72 22.67
CA ASP A 352 0.05 -2.54 21.96
C ASP A 352 -0.63 -3.88 21.66
N GLU A 353 0.14 -4.98 21.58
CA GLU A 353 -0.34 -6.30 21.18
C GLU A 353 -1.51 -6.82 22.03
N ALA A 354 -1.52 -6.54 23.32
CA ALA A 354 -2.58 -6.97 24.22
C ALA A 354 -3.93 -6.27 23.93
N THR A 355 -3.88 -5.01 23.45
CA THR A 355 -5.08 -4.20 23.16
C THR A 355 -5.45 -4.24 21.68
N TYR A 356 -4.46 -4.34 20.80
CA TYR A 356 -4.55 -4.31 19.34
C TYR A 356 -3.83 -5.52 18.75
N PRO A 357 -4.32 -6.76 18.96
CA PRO A 357 -3.65 -7.95 18.43
C PRO A 357 -3.67 -7.94 16.91
N LEU A 358 -2.62 -8.53 16.30
CA LEU A 358 -2.60 -8.77 14.86
C LEU A 358 -3.44 -10.01 14.53
N PRO A 359 -4.59 -9.90 13.86
CA PRO A 359 -5.56 -11.00 13.72
C PRO A 359 -4.99 -12.26 13.07
N ASP A 360 -4.04 -12.08 12.17
CA ASP A 360 -3.36 -13.13 11.43
C ASP A 360 -1.88 -13.30 11.82
N ASN A 361 -1.45 -12.74 12.97
CA ASN A 361 -0.07 -12.66 13.48
C ASN A 361 0.87 -11.75 12.65
N LEU A 362 0.37 -11.04 11.64
CA LEU A 362 1.21 -10.24 10.74
C LEU A 362 0.64 -8.85 10.44
N HIS A 363 -0.66 -8.77 10.16
CA HIS A 363 -1.27 -7.55 9.65
C HIS A 363 -2.16 -6.86 10.70
N PRO A 364 -2.10 -5.53 10.80
CA PRO A 364 -2.98 -4.74 11.65
C PRO A 364 -4.44 -4.82 11.19
N ASP A 365 -5.38 -4.79 12.13
CA ASP A 365 -6.80 -4.62 11.86
C ASP A 365 -7.19 -3.13 11.69
N ALA A 366 -8.47 -2.85 11.49
CA ALA A 366 -8.97 -1.49 11.29
C ALA A 366 -8.70 -0.55 12.49
N ALA A 367 -8.69 -1.06 13.71
CA ALA A 367 -8.40 -0.27 14.91
C ALA A 367 -6.90 0.06 14.97
N THR A 368 -6.07 -0.91 14.67
CA THR A 368 -4.61 -0.76 14.63
C THR A 368 -4.18 0.16 13.49
N HIS A 369 -4.86 0.15 12.34
CA HIS A 369 -4.61 1.13 11.27
C HIS A 369 -4.83 2.57 11.75
N ARG A 370 -5.87 2.84 12.54
CA ARG A 370 -6.10 4.18 13.12
C ARG A 370 -5.02 4.56 14.11
N LEU A 371 -4.66 3.65 15.02
CA LEU A 371 -3.58 3.87 15.98
C LEU A 371 -2.27 4.26 15.30
N ILE A 372 -1.88 3.50 14.24
CA ILE A 372 -0.65 3.77 13.48
C ILE A 372 -0.72 5.16 12.83
N ALA A 373 -1.86 5.53 12.22
CA ALA A 373 -2.05 6.82 11.58
C ALA A 373 -1.94 7.98 12.56
N GLU A 374 -2.65 7.92 13.70
CA GLU A 374 -2.63 8.93 14.74
C GLU A 374 -1.21 9.14 15.29
N ARG A 375 -0.49 8.06 15.59
CA ARG A 375 0.88 8.13 16.08
C ARG A 375 1.86 8.64 15.02
N PHE A 376 1.69 8.22 13.76
CA PHE A 376 2.53 8.72 12.67
C PHE A 376 2.39 10.24 12.50
N VAL A 377 1.16 10.75 12.50
CA VAL A 377 0.93 12.20 12.42
C VAL A 377 1.55 12.93 13.60
N ALA A 378 1.35 12.45 14.81
CA ALA A 378 1.89 13.08 16.02
C ALA A 378 3.44 13.08 16.08
N LEU A 379 4.09 12.02 15.60
CA LEU A 379 5.55 11.84 15.70
C LEU A 379 6.31 12.43 14.51
N ALA A 380 5.72 12.41 13.34
CA ALA A 380 6.43 12.67 12.09
C ALA A 380 5.98 13.98 11.40
N LEU A 381 4.78 14.47 11.71
CA LEU A 381 4.16 15.63 11.04
C LEU A 381 3.71 16.73 12.02
N GLY A 382 3.82 16.47 13.34
CA GLY A 382 3.47 17.39 14.43
C GLY A 382 4.50 18.44 14.79
#